data_d702838e1217aba240f2276b70a2debb
#
_entry.id   d702838e1217aba240f2276b70a2debb
#
_cell.length_a   1.000
_cell.length_b   1.000
_cell.length_c   1.000
_cell.angle_alpha   90.00
_cell.angle_beta   90.00
_cell.angle_gamma   90.00
#
_symmetry.space_group_name_H-M   'P 1'
#
loop_
_entity.id
_entity.type
_entity.pdbx_description
1 polymer ?
#
loop_
_entity_poly.entity_id
_entity_poly.type
_entity_poly.pdbx_seq_one_letter_code
_entity_poly.pdbx_strand_id
1 'polypeptide(L)'
;PSIVILDPINGFLVGENQTEVKNMLLRLVDFLKMKHITAFFTSLTSAGENLENSDVYVSSLIDTWLLLRDIEIGGERNRGLYVLKSRGMAHSNQIREFKLTDNGIELVDVYVGDDGVLTGSARLSREMEDDAEKLLRQQEIGSKQFSLERKREAMEAQIVVLRSEFEAEESESLKIINIEKARNESFKLVKQEMAKSRRSDAPLKKTTMKQNKKIIK
;
A
#
# COMPACT_ATOMS: atom_id res chain seq x y z
N PRO A 1 20.15 38.66 27.90
CA PRO A 1 20.25 37.32 27.48
C PRO A 1 19.28 37.06 26.31
N SER A 2 19.63 36.18 25.38
CA SER A 2 18.73 35.72 24.29
C SER A 2 17.97 34.45 24.66
N ILE A 3 18.45 33.72 25.68
CA ILE A 3 17.86 32.48 26.18
C ILE A 3 17.85 32.51 27.70
N VAL A 4 16.76 32.02 28.29
CA VAL A 4 16.59 31.83 29.73
C VAL A 4 16.16 30.41 29.98
N ILE A 5 16.79 29.70 30.92
CA ILE A 5 16.45 28.33 31.33
C ILE A 5 16.17 28.33 32.81
N LEU A 6 15.01 27.82 33.22
CA LEU A 6 14.62 27.61 34.61
C LEU A 6 14.36 26.13 34.87
N ASP A 7 15.20 25.51 35.70
CA ASP A 7 15.22 24.09 35.95
C ASP A 7 15.31 23.77 37.45
N PRO A 8 14.26 23.19 38.07
CA PRO A 8 12.86 23.14 37.66
C PRO A 8 12.05 24.32 38.25
N ILE A 9 10.93 24.68 37.60
CA ILE A 9 10.01 25.70 38.16
C ILE A 9 9.26 25.23 39.40
N ASN A 10 9.19 23.93 39.65
CA ASN A 10 8.55 23.35 40.85
C ASN A 10 9.21 23.87 42.14
N GLY A 11 10.51 24.22 42.10
CA GLY A 11 11.20 24.77 43.26
C GLY A 11 10.59 26.08 43.77
N PHE A 12 9.91 26.86 42.92
CA PHE A 12 9.21 28.08 43.31
C PHE A 12 7.82 27.81 43.89
N LEU A 13 7.27 26.59 43.69
CA LEU A 13 5.91 26.19 44.15
C LEU A 13 5.92 25.64 45.58
N VAL A 14 7.07 25.51 46.21
CA VAL A 14 7.21 25.00 47.58
C VAL A 14 6.89 26.14 48.56
N GLY A 15 5.63 26.29 48.99
CA GLY A 15 5.19 27.29 49.93
C GLY A 15 3.66 27.45 49.98
N GLU A 16 3.19 28.20 51.00
CA GLU A 16 1.75 28.37 51.27
C GLU A 16 1.03 29.25 50.21
N ASN A 17 1.75 30.02 49.37
CA ASN A 17 1.20 31.03 48.46
C ASN A 17 1.30 30.59 46.97
N GLN A 18 0.75 29.48 46.58
CA GLN A 18 0.75 29.02 45.20
C GLN A 18 0.19 30.04 44.19
N THR A 19 -0.79 30.86 44.62
CA THR A 19 -1.37 31.91 43.78
C THR A 19 -0.40 33.03 43.47
N GLU A 20 0.43 33.44 44.42
CA GLU A 20 1.45 34.50 44.22
C GLU A 20 2.55 34.00 43.27
N VAL A 21 3.01 32.77 43.45
CA VAL A 21 4.01 32.15 42.58
C VAL A 21 3.49 32.03 41.14
N LYS A 22 2.23 31.60 40.98
CA LYS A 22 1.59 31.59 39.69
C LYS A 22 1.57 32.96 39.01
N ASN A 23 1.16 34.01 39.73
CA ASN A 23 1.14 35.37 39.22
C ASN A 23 2.55 35.88 38.89
N MET A 24 3.54 35.51 39.66
CA MET A 24 4.94 35.84 39.38
C MET A 24 5.41 35.14 38.07
N LEU A 25 5.14 33.84 37.89
CA LEU A 25 5.49 33.10 36.66
C LEU A 25 4.78 33.69 35.44
N LEU A 26 3.50 34.06 35.57
CA LEU A 26 2.73 34.76 34.51
C LEU A 26 3.44 36.02 34.05
N ARG A 27 3.80 36.91 35.00
CA ARG A 27 4.50 38.15 34.71
C ARG A 27 5.88 37.90 34.08
N LEU A 28 6.59 36.88 34.56
CA LEU A 28 7.89 36.50 34.00
C LEU A 28 7.76 36.03 32.53
N VAL A 29 6.81 35.15 32.22
CA VAL A 29 6.59 34.68 30.86
C VAL A 29 6.21 35.84 29.94
N ASP A 30 5.31 36.72 30.36
CA ASP A 30 4.91 37.88 29.58
C ASP A 30 6.09 38.83 29.34
N PHE A 31 6.92 39.09 30.36
CA PHE A 31 8.12 39.89 30.21
C PHE A 31 9.11 39.28 29.21
N LEU A 32 9.37 37.97 29.29
CA LEU A 32 10.28 37.29 28.38
C LEU A 32 9.76 37.33 26.94
N LYS A 33 8.45 37.15 26.74
CA LYS A 33 7.80 37.30 25.45
C LYS A 33 7.91 38.70 24.87
N MET A 34 7.65 39.74 25.68
CA MET A 34 7.79 41.12 25.23
C MET A 34 9.23 41.45 24.83
N LYS A 35 10.22 40.84 25.47
CA LYS A 35 11.63 41.01 25.16
C LYS A 35 12.15 40.08 24.07
N HIS A 36 11.29 39.24 23.46
CA HIS A 36 11.65 38.25 22.45
C HIS A 36 12.78 37.32 22.94
N ILE A 37 12.74 36.94 24.22
CA ILE A 37 13.69 36.01 24.84
C ILE A 37 13.11 34.62 24.76
N THR A 38 13.87 33.66 24.21
CA THR A 38 13.51 32.23 24.23
C THR A 38 13.66 31.72 25.66
N ALA A 39 12.61 31.08 26.18
CA ALA A 39 12.59 30.55 27.54
C ALA A 39 12.28 29.06 27.56
N PHE A 40 13.07 28.30 28.34
CA PHE A 40 12.82 26.89 28.66
C PHE A 40 12.52 26.76 30.14
N PHE A 41 11.39 26.09 30.42
CA PHE A 41 10.97 25.78 31.78
C PHE A 41 10.88 24.26 31.93
N THR A 42 11.57 23.67 32.90
CA THR A 42 11.35 22.28 33.24
C THR A 42 10.41 22.22 34.45
N SER A 43 9.56 21.21 34.46
CA SER A 43 8.65 20.88 35.54
C SER A 43 8.67 19.39 35.82
N LEU A 44 8.85 19.02 37.08
CA LEU A 44 8.74 17.60 37.48
C LEU A 44 7.27 17.23 37.52
N THR A 45 6.95 16.07 36.97
CA THR A 45 5.61 15.48 37.01
C THR A 45 5.58 14.32 38.01
N SER A 46 4.50 14.20 38.77
CA SER A 46 4.30 13.06 39.67
C SER A 46 3.87 11.82 38.91
N ALA A 47 4.39 10.65 39.27
CA ALA A 47 3.98 9.39 38.65
C ALA A 47 2.50 9.11 38.98
N GLY A 48 1.67 8.92 37.96
CA GLY A 48 0.26 8.54 38.11
C GLY A 48 -0.77 9.64 37.91
N GLU A 49 -0.36 10.90 37.76
CA GLU A 49 -1.28 12.00 37.45
C GLU A 49 -1.66 12.01 35.95
N ASN A 50 -2.89 12.45 35.67
CA ASN A 50 -3.32 12.68 34.29
C ASN A 50 -2.35 13.68 33.62
N LEU A 51 -1.80 13.29 32.49
CA LEU A 51 -0.77 14.00 31.72
C LEU A 51 -1.12 15.46 31.42
N GLU A 52 -2.40 15.82 31.55
CA GLU A 52 -2.96 17.16 31.28
C GLU A 52 -3.02 18.05 32.53
N ASN A 53 -2.88 17.48 33.73
CA ASN A 53 -2.90 18.24 34.97
C ASN A 53 -1.48 18.52 35.46
N SER A 54 -0.84 19.55 34.93
CA SER A 54 0.31 20.10 35.62
C SER A 54 -0.19 21.00 36.77
N ASP A 55 0.35 20.82 37.98
CA ASP A 55 0.09 21.69 39.13
C ASP A 55 0.39 23.15 38.82
N VAL A 56 1.15 23.38 37.77
CA VAL A 56 1.49 24.70 37.25
C VAL A 56 0.49 25.10 36.21
N TYR A 57 -0.56 25.84 36.57
CA TYR A 57 -1.61 26.39 35.68
C TYR A 57 -1.07 27.36 34.59
N VAL A 58 0.17 27.20 34.16
CA VAL A 58 0.87 28.03 33.19
C VAL A 58 0.72 27.48 31.76
N SER A 59 0.06 26.33 31.59
CA SER A 59 -0.10 25.67 30.29
C SER A 59 -0.72 26.57 29.22
N SER A 60 -1.59 27.51 29.58
CA SER A 60 -2.19 28.46 28.65
C SER A 60 -1.21 29.48 28.06
N LEU A 61 -0.09 29.73 28.73
CA LEU A 61 0.91 30.72 28.33
C LEU A 61 2.09 30.14 27.58
N ILE A 62 2.32 28.83 27.73
CA ILE A 62 3.41 28.11 27.07
C ILE A 62 3.05 27.84 25.61
N ASP A 63 3.97 28.14 24.71
CA ASP A 63 3.77 27.97 23.28
C ASP A 63 4.00 26.54 22.85
N THR A 64 5.04 25.89 23.40
CA THR A 64 5.35 24.48 23.12
C THR A 64 5.46 23.72 24.43
N TRP A 65 4.77 22.58 24.53
CA TRP A 65 4.81 21.71 25.67
C TRP A 65 5.27 20.32 25.25
N LEU A 66 6.43 19.92 25.78
CA LEU A 66 7.03 18.61 25.60
C LEU A 66 6.90 17.84 26.91
N LEU A 67 6.49 16.57 26.81
CA LEU A 67 6.47 15.63 27.94
C LEU A 67 7.49 14.54 27.70
N LEU A 68 8.37 14.35 28.67
CA LEU A 68 9.27 13.18 28.75
C LEU A 68 8.70 12.22 29.79
N ARG A 69 8.50 10.98 29.41
CA ARG A 69 7.93 9.94 30.26
C ARG A 69 8.70 8.64 30.12
N ASP A 70 8.88 7.95 31.23
CA ASP A 70 9.37 6.57 31.22
C ASP A 70 8.27 5.62 30.72
N ILE A 71 8.64 4.72 29.84
CA ILE A 71 7.80 3.64 29.28
C ILE A 71 8.43 2.33 29.71
N GLU A 72 7.72 1.59 30.57
CA GLU A 72 8.18 0.28 31.07
C GLU A 72 7.50 -0.83 30.29
N ILE A 73 8.30 -1.56 29.49
CA ILE A 73 7.84 -2.70 28.68
C ILE A 73 8.91 -3.78 28.73
N GLY A 74 8.48 -5.03 28.98
CA GLY A 74 9.37 -6.20 28.90
C GLY A 74 10.55 -6.18 29.87
N GLY A 75 10.43 -5.45 30.99
CA GLY A 75 11.52 -5.31 31.97
C GLY A 75 12.54 -4.23 31.63
N GLU A 76 12.32 -3.47 30.55
CA GLU A 76 13.12 -2.31 30.19
C GLU A 76 12.38 -1.02 30.52
N ARG A 77 13.15 0.00 30.93
CA ARG A 77 12.66 1.37 31.13
C ARG A 77 13.19 2.26 30.01
N ASN A 78 12.37 2.48 29.01
CA ASN A 78 12.67 3.37 27.90
C ASN A 78 12.03 4.73 28.11
N ARG A 79 12.51 5.75 27.43
CA ARG A 79 11.98 7.13 27.54
C ARG A 79 11.21 7.49 26.31
N GLY A 80 9.99 8.01 26.49
CA GLY A 80 9.15 8.53 25.40
C GLY A 80 9.10 10.06 25.43
N LEU A 81 9.21 10.69 24.27
CA LEU A 81 8.97 12.11 24.06
C LEU A 81 7.59 12.29 23.40
N TYR A 82 6.79 13.17 23.99
CA TYR A 82 5.47 13.55 23.50
C TYR A 82 5.44 15.07 23.25
N VAL A 83 4.84 15.50 22.16
CA VAL A 83 4.50 16.90 21.93
C VAL A 83 3.04 17.09 22.30
N LEU A 84 2.78 17.57 23.51
CA LEU A 84 1.39 17.76 23.99
C LEU A 84 0.74 19.00 23.36
N LYS A 85 1.53 20.01 23.04
CA LYS A 85 1.06 21.27 22.48
C LYS A 85 2.17 21.94 21.71
N SER A 86 1.83 22.55 20.57
CA SER A 86 2.69 23.47 19.84
C SER A 86 1.83 24.54 19.18
N ARG A 87 2.00 25.82 19.57
CA ARG A 87 1.26 26.94 18.98
C ARG A 87 1.92 27.40 17.70
N GLY A 88 1.11 27.62 16.65
CA GLY A 88 1.59 28.19 15.39
C GLY A 88 2.37 27.23 14.49
N MET A 89 2.53 25.96 14.89
CA MET A 89 3.19 24.92 14.10
C MET A 89 2.39 23.64 14.09
N ALA A 90 2.36 22.95 12.95
CA ALA A 90 1.91 21.57 12.89
C ALA A 90 2.91 20.68 13.64
N HIS A 91 2.42 19.71 14.39
CA HIS A 91 3.25 18.76 15.13
C HIS A 91 2.65 17.35 15.02
N SER A 92 3.51 16.34 15.17
CA SER A 92 3.10 14.96 15.20
C SER A 92 2.51 14.60 16.56
N ASN A 93 1.44 13.80 16.55
CA ASN A 93 0.86 13.19 17.77
C ASN A 93 1.57 11.89 18.15
N GLN A 94 2.56 11.47 17.35
CA GLN A 94 3.27 10.22 17.61
C GLN A 94 4.30 10.40 18.72
N ILE A 95 4.41 9.37 19.54
CA ILE A 95 5.46 9.22 20.54
C ILE A 95 6.77 8.94 19.82
N ARG A 96 7.87 9.49 20.32
CA ARG A 96 9.23 9.16 19.91
C ARG A 96 9.98 8.55 21.05
N GLU A 97 10.72 7.47 20.81
CA GLU A 97 11.66 6.93 21.80
C GLU A 97 12.86 7.90 21.90
N PHE A 98 13.17 8.31 23.13
CA PHE A 98 14.23 9.26 23.44
C PHE A 98 15.41 8.50 24.03
N LYS A 99 16.52 8.47 23.31
CA LYS A 99 17.76 7.80 23.74
C LYS A 99 18.84 8.83 24.06
N LEU A 100 19.51 8.60 25.17
CA LEU A 100 20.75 9.31 25.52
C LEU A 100 21.91 8.45 25.06
N THR A 101 22.69 8.96 24.13
CA THR A 101 23.87 8.29 23.57
C THR A 101 25.10 9.14 23.80
N ASP A 102 26.29 8.58 23.57
CA ASP A 102 27.55 9.32 23.66
C ASP A 102 27.63 10.50 22.66
N ASN A 103 26.82 10.44 21.61
CA ASN A 103 26.72 11.50 20.61
C ASN A 103 25.60 12.52 20.93
N GLY A 104 24.91 12.40 22.06
CA GLY A 104 23.83 13.26 22.49
C GLY A 104 22.47 12.57 22.48
N ILE A 105 21.43 13.34 22.16
CA ILE A 105 20.03 12.88 22.13
C ILE A 105 19.70 12.32 20.75
N GLU A 106 19.16 11.12 20.73
CA GLU A 106 18.65 10.47 19.53
C GLU A 106 17.15 10.19 19.72
N LEU A 107 16.36 10.58 18.70
CA LEU A 107 14.93 10.30 18.65
C LEU A 107 14.68 9.18 17.65
N VAL A 108 14.09 8.10 18.12
CA VAL A 108 13.79 6.91 17.33
C VAL A 108 12.29 6.72 17.24
N ASP A 109 11.82 6.26 16.08
CA ASP A 109 10.42 5.92 15.90
C ASP A 109 10.04 4.73 16.77
N VAL A 110 8.85 4.78 17.34
CA VAL A 110 8.27 3.66 18.09
C VAL A 110 7.52 2.74 17.12
N TYR A 111 7.43 1.48 17.45
CA TYR A 111 6.53 0.55 16.76
C TYR A 111 5.14 0.65 17.38
N VAL A 112 4.12 0.81 16.55
CA VAL A 112 2.71 0.84 16.98
C VAL A 112 2.04 -0.41 16.44
N GLY A 113 1.77 -1.37 17.32
CA GLY A 113 1.06 -2.61 17.01
C GLY A 113 -0.26 -2.72 17.78
N ASP A 114 -0.91 -3.87 17.65
CA ASP A 114 -2.21 -4.15 18.30
C ASP A 114 -2.10 -4.09 19.83
N ASP A 115 -0.93 -4.40 20.38
CA ASP A 115 -0.63 -4.37 21.82
C ASP A 115 -0.21 -2.99 22.34
N GLY A 116 -0.22 -1.97 21.48
CA GLY A 116 0.15 -0.61 21.80
C GLY A 116 1.52 -0.17 21.26
N VAL A 117 2.19 0.72 22.03
CA VAL A 117 3.46 1.32 21.62
C VAL A 117 4.61 0.47 22.16
N LEU A 118 5.44 -0.06 21.27
CA LEU A 118 6.64 -0.83 21.61
C LEU A 118 7.89 0.02 21.43
N THR A 119 8.83 -0.09 22.38
CA THR A 119 10.11 0.61 22.41
C THR A 119 11.23 -0.37 22.76
N GLY A 120 12.49 0.05 22.58
CA GLY A 120 13.66 -0.76 22.98
C GLY A 120 13.73 -2.12 22.28
N SER A 121 14.03 -3.17 23.04
CA SER A 121 14.19 -4.55 22.53
C SER A 121 12.87 -5.13 22.03
N ALA A 122 11.73 -4.80 22.65
CA ALA A 122 10.42 -5.27 22.22
C ALA A 122 10.07 -4.76 20.79
N ARG A 123 10.44 -3.51 20.48
CA ARG A 123 10.32 -2.97 19.13
C ARG A 123 11.17 -3.74 18.12
N LEU A 124 12.46 -3.95 18.44
CA LEU A 124 13.39 -4.67 17.55
C LEU A 124 12.93 -6.11 17.28
N SER A 125 12.45 -6.80 18.30
CA SER A 125 11.93 -8.17 18.15
C SER A 125 10.74 -8.19 17.20
N ARG A 126 9.81 -7.24 17.34
CA ARG A 126 8.63 -7.17 16.49
C ARG A 126 8.95 -6.79 15.04
N GLU A 127 9.88 -5.85 14.84
CA GLU A 127 10.38 -5.50 13.52
C GLU A 127 11.02 -6.70 12.81
N MET A 128 11.81 -7.51 13.55
CA MET A 128 12.40 -8.74 13.01
C MET A 128 11.36 -9.79 12.63
N GLU A 129 10.30 -9.95 13.43
CA GLU A 129 9.19 -10.86 13.13
C GLU A 129 8.45 -10.42 11.86
N ASP A 130 8.13 -9.13 11.76
CA ASP A 130 7.45 -8.56 10.58
C ASP A 130 8.29 -8.73 9.31
N ASP A 131 9.59 -8.53 9.40
CA ASP A 131 10.50 -8.69 8.26
C ASP A 131 10.64 -10.16 7.85
N ALA A 132 10.68 -11.09 8.82
CA ALA A 132 10.65 -12.52 8.54
C ALA A 132 9.33 -12.94 7.85
N GLU A 133 8.19 -12.43 8.32
CA GLU A 133 6.89 -12.71 7.71
C GLU A 133 6.79 -12.13 6.28
N LYS A 134 7.29 -10.91 6.05
CA LYS A 134 7.36 -10.33 4.71
C LYS A 134 8.20 -11.17 3.75
N LEU A 135 9.35 -11.68 4.22
CA LEU A 135 10.22 -12.54 3.43
C LEU A 135 9.51 -13.85 3.04
N LEU A 136 8.82 -14.49 3.99
CA LEU A 136 8.03 -15.70 3.74
C LEU A 136 6.93 -15.44 2.71
N ARG A 137 6.19 -14.35 2.84
CA ARG A 137 5.15 -13.97 1.85
C ARG A 137 5.74 -13.73 0.46
N GLN A 138 6.90 -13.09 0.37
CA GLN A 138 7.58 -12.89 -0.92
C GLN A 138 7.99 -14.22 -1.55
N GLN A 139 8.51 -15.18 -0.78
CA GLN A 139 8.85 -16.51 -1.25
C GLN A 139 7.62 -17.28 -1.74
N GLU A 140 6.49 -17.21 -1.02
CA GLU A 140 5.24 -17.82 -1.45
C GLU A 140 4.71 -17.23 -2.77
N ILE A 141 4.75 -15.90 -2.89
CA ILE A 141 4.35 -15.22 -4.14
C ILE A 141 5.25 -15.67 -5.29
N GLY A 142 6.58 -15.69 -5.10
CA GLY A 142 7.53 -16.14 -6.11
C GLY A 142 7.30 -17.60 -6.54
N SER A 143 7.05 -18.49 -5.59
CA SER A 143 6.76 -19.90 -5.89
C SER A 143 5.45 -20.07 -6.67
N LYS A 144 4.41 -19.32 -6.32
CA LYS A 144 3.12 -19.31 -7.06
C LYS A 144 3.29 -18.75 -8.47
N GLN A 145 4.03 -17.66 -8.63
CA GLN A 145 4.33 -17.10 -9.95
C GLN A 145 5.06 -18.10 -10.83
N PHE A 146 6.12 -18.73 -10.31
CA PHE A 146 6.87 -19.75 -11.04
C PHE A 146 5.99 -20.95 -11.44
N SER A 147 5.10 -21.41 -10.54
CA SER A 147 4.18 -22.49 -10.84
C SER A 147 3.16 -22.14 -11.93
N LEU A 148 2.69 -20.88 -11.95
CA LEU A 148 1.79 -20.39 -12.99
C LEU A 148 2.49 -20.28 -14.34
N GLU A 149 3.72 -19.82 -14.36
CA GLU A 149 4.52 -19.69 -15.58
C GLU A 149 4.78 -21.07 -16.21
N ARG A 150 5.18 -22.06 -15.41
CA ARG A 150 5.31 -23.45 -15.89
C ARG A 150 4.00 -24.02 -16.44
N LYS A 151 2.85 -23.72 -15.80
CA LYS A 151 1.55 -24.16 -16.32
C LYS A 151 1.22 -23.48 -17.65
N ARG A 152 1.54 -22.21 -17.78
CA ARG A 152 1.35 -21.45 -19.02
C ARG A 152 2.19 -22.01 -20.14
N GLU A 153 3.47 -22.24 -19.92
CA GLU A 153 4.38 -22.87 -20.90
C GLU A 153 3.88 -24.25 -21.34
N ALA A 154 3.43 -25.08 -20.39
CA ALA A 154 2.88 -26.39 -20.69
C ALA A 154 1.59 -26.31 -21.55
N MET A 155 0.71 -25.34 -21.25
CA MET A 155 -0.49 -25.09 -22.07
C MET A 155 -0.15 -24.59 -23.46
N GLU A 156 0.80 -23.64 -23.56
CA GLU A 156 1.26 -23.12 -24.86
C GLU A 156 1.85 -24.27 -25.74
N ALA A 157 2.64 -25.15 -25.14
CA ALA A 157 3.15 -26.34 -25.83
C ALA A 157 2.01 -27.27 -26.32
N GLN A 158 0.99 -27.50 -25.49
CA GLN A 158 -0.19 -28.31 -25.91
C GLN A 158 -0.96 -27.64 -27.06
N ILE A 159 -1.12 -26.31 -27.01
CA ILE A 159 -1.78 -25.56 -28.08
C ILE A 159 -1.03 -25.72 -29.41
N VAL A 160 0.29 -25.69 -29.41
CA VAL A 160 1.10 -25.89 -30.62
C VAL A 160 0.88 -27.30 -31.20
N VAL A 161 0.87 -28.32 -30.35
CA VAL A 161 0.61 -29.70 -30.79
C VAL A 161 -0.78 -29.85 -31.40
N LEU A 162 -1.82 -29.39 -30.69
CA LEU A 162 -3.19 -29.43 -31.16
C LEU A 162 -3.41 -28.68 -32.47
N ARG A 163 -2.75 -27.56 -32.66
CA ARG A 163 -2.81 -26.79 -33.93
C ARG A 163 -2.18 -27.60 -35.08
N SER A 164 -1.03 -28.22 -34.84
CA SER A 164 -0.39 -29.03 -35.87
C SER A 164 -1.21 -30.26 -36.28
N GLU A 165 -1.86 -30.89 -35.29
CA GLU A 165 -2.79 -31.99 -35.54
C GLU A 165 -4.00 -31.55 -36.37
N PHE A 166 -4.60 -30.45 -36.00
CA PHE A 166 -5.73 -29.85 -36.73
C PHE A 166 -5.36 -29.48 -38.18
N GLU A 167 -4.21 -28.83 -38.38
CA GLU A 167 -3.72 -28.48 -39.72
C GLU A 167 -3.49 -29.73 -40.59
N ALA A 168 -3.01 -30.82 -39.99
CA ALA A 168 -2.85 -32.08 -40.69
C ALA A 168 -4.21 -32.70 -41.13
N GLU A 169 -5.19 -32.74 -40.20
CA GLU A 169 -6.54 -33.22 -40.48
C GLU A 169 -7.27 -32.36 -41.52
N GLU A 170 -7.12 -31.02 -41.43
CA GLU A 170 -7.69 -30.09 -42.40
C GLU A 170 -7.10 -30.34 -43.81
N SER A 171 -5.78 -30.49 -43.90
CA SER A 171 -5.09 -30.82 -45.16
C SER A 171 -5.59 -32.11 -45.78
N GLU A 172 -5.78 -33.15 -44.96
CA GLU A 172 -6.32 -34.47 -45.44
C GLU A 172 -7.77 -34.31 -45.91
N SER A 173 -8.60 -33.65 -45.12
CA SER A 173 -10.01 -33.39 -45.47
C SER A 173 -10.14 -32.60 -46.76
N LEU A 174 -9.31 -31.57 -46.97
CA LEU A 174 -9.29 -30.81 -48.21
C LEU A 174 -8.87 -31.65 -49.43
N LYS A 175 -7.92 -32.57 -49.28
CA LYS A 175 -7.54 -33.50 -50.38
C LYS A 175 -8.72 -34.37 -50.75
N ILE A 176 -9.44 -34.93 -49.79
CA ILE A 176 -10.61 -35.76 -50.04
C ILE A 176 -11.71 -34.96 -50.77
N ILE A 177 -12.02 -33.77 -50.29
CA ILE A 177 -13.00 -32.87 -50.91
C ILE A 177 -12.63 -32.54 -52.36
N ASN A 178 -11.36 -32.27 -52.64
CA ASN A 178 -10.88 -31.96 -53.98
C ASN A 178 -10.98 -33.16 -54.92
N ILE A 179 -10.65 -34.35 -54.43
CA ILE A 179 -10.83 -35.60 -55.19
C ILE A 179 -12.31 -35.85 -55.53
N GLU A 180 -13.19 -35.68 -54.55
CA GLU A 180 -14.64 -35.82 -54.76
C GLU A 180 -15.19 -34.79 -55.78
N LYS A 181 -14.74 -33.54 -55.71
CA LYS A 181 -15.10 -32.48 -56.66
C LYS A 181 -14.64 -32.85 -58.07
N ALA A 182 -13.37 -33.24 -58.23
CA ALA A 182 -12.83 -33.65 -59.53
C ALA A 182 -13.58 -34.87 -60.11
N ARG A 183 -13.94 -35.86 -59.26
CA ARG A 183 -14.75 -36.99 -59.65
C ARG A 183 -16.15 -36.59 -60.12
N ASN A 184 -16.80 -35.68 -59.39
CA ASN A 184 -18.13 -35.19 -59.79
C ASN A 184 -18.09 -34.37 -61.08
N GLU A 185 -17.03 -33.62 -61.34
CA GLU A 185 -16.85 -32.90 -62.62
C GLU A 185 -16.62 -33.87 -63.79
N SER A 186 -15.78 -34.86 -63.60
CA SER A 186 -15.58 -35.90 -64.63
C SER A 186 -16.87 -36.67 -64.96
N PHE A 187 -17.66 -36.99 -63.93
CA PHE A 187 -18.97 -37.61 -64.11
C PHE A 187 -19.95 -36.72 -64.90
N LYS A 188 -19.95 -35.46 -64.68
CA LYS A 188 -20.77 -34.49 -65.41
C LYS A 188 -20.34 -34.35 -66.87
N LEU A 189 -19.04 -34.35 -67.15
CA LEU A 189 -18.49 -34.37 -68.51
C LEU A 189 -18.86 -35.62 -69.26
N VAL A 190 -18.65 -36.79 -68.69
CA VAL A 190 -19.02 -38.12 -69.30
C VAL A 190 -20.53 -38.15 -69.55
N LYS A 191 -21.37 -37.67 -68.62
CA LYS A 191 -22.82 -37.59 -68.82
C LYS A 191 -23.24 -36.71 -69.97
N GLN A 192 -22.53 -35.53 -70.13
CA GLN A 192 -22.75 -34.64 -71.25
C GLN A 192 -22.30 -35.23 -72.59
N GLU A 193 -21.18 -35.90 -72.64
CA GLU A 193 -20.72 -36.57 -73.84
C GLU A 193 -21.66 -37.73 -74.25
N MET A 194 -22.13 -38.52 -73.30
CA MET A 194 -23.15 -39.60 -73.57
C MET A 194 -24.48 -39.01 -74.10
N ALA A 195 -24.88 -37.84 -73.54
CA ALA A 195 -26.08 -37.15 -74.00
C ALA A 195 -25.91 -36.66 -75.46
N LYS A 196 -24.74 -36.14 -75.83
CA LYS A 196 -24.38 -35.69 -77.18
C LYS A 196 -24.34 -36.90 -78.15
N SER A 197 -23.80 -38.04 -77.77
CA SER A 197 -23.72 -39.25 -78.63
C SER A 197 -25.08 -39.88 -78.92
N ARG A 198 -26.06 -39.74 -78.01
CA ARG A 198 -27.40 -40.28 -78.18
C ARG A 198 -28.35 -39.51 -79.04
N ARG A 199 -27.95 -38.34 -79.57
CA ARG A 199 -28.74 -37.45 -80.46
C ARG A 199 -30.16 -37.10 -79.99
N SER A 200 -30.54 -37.42 -78.75
CA SER A 200 -31.93 -37.36 -78.30
C SER A 200 -32.24 -36.20 -77.36
N ASP A 201 -31.23 -35.52 -76.89
CA ASP A 201 -31.44 -34.42 -75.91
C ASP A 201 -30.84 -33.12 -76.40
N ALA A 202 -31.65 -32.40 -77.20
CA ALA A 202 -31.43 -30.98 -77.36
C ALA A 202 -31.71 -30.31 -75.97
N PRO A 203 -30.77 -29.57 -75.45
CA PRO A 203 -31.01 -28.93 -74.14
C PRO A 203 -32.15 -27.89 -74.24
N LEU A 204 -33.24 -28.13 -73.49
CA LEU A 204 -34.32 -27.18 -73.31
C LEU A 204 -33.73 -25.87 -72.77
N LYS A 205 -33.78 -24.82 -73.57
CA LYS A 205 -33.42 -23.47 -73.14
C LYS A 205 -34.29 -23.10 -71.96
N LYS A 206 -33.74 -23.14 -70.73
CA LYS A 206 -34.39 -22.58 -69.58
C LYS A 206 -34.50 -21.06 -69.77
N THR A 207 -35.70 -20.59 -70.06
CA THR A 207 -36.07 -19.18 -70.06
C THR A 207 -35.86 -18.64 -68.64
N THR A 208 -34.88 -17.80 -68.52
CA THR A 208 -34.60 -17.07 -67.26
C THR A 208 -35.68 -16.03 -67.05
N MET A 209 -36.67 -16.34 -66.22
CA MET A 209 -37.55 -15.28 -65.68
C MET A 209 -36.72 -14.44 -64.70
N LYS A 210 -36.41 -13.25 -65.15
CA LYS A 210 -35.96 -12.15 -64.29
C LYS A 210 -37.10 -11.76 -63.36
N GLN A 211 -36.99 -12.12 -62.10
CA GLN A 211 -37.77 -11.48 -61.04
C GLN A 211 -36.96 -10.35 -60.45
N ASN A 212 -37.33 -9.13 -60.91
CA ASN A 212 -37.11 -7.90 -60.20
C ASN A 212 -37.75 -7.98 -58.80
N LYS A 213 -36.98 -7.92 -57.74
CA LYS A 213 -37.46 -7.44 -56.45
C LYS A 213 -36.66 -6.23 -56.05
N LYS A 214 -37.28 -5.11 -56.30
CA LYS A 214 -36.98 -3.81 -55.76
C LYS A 214 -37.10 -3.82 -54.20
N ILE A 215 -36.06 -3.31 -53.51
CA ILE A 215 -36.05 -2.23 -52.49
C ILE A 215 -37.16 -2.31 -51.44
N ILE A 216 -36.79 -2.31 -50.18
CA ILE A 216 -37.08 -1.20 -49.24
C ILE A 216 -36.47 -1.55 -47.85
N LYS A 217 -35.68 -0.57 -47.43
CA LYS A 217 -35.20 -0.14 -46.09
C LYS A 217 -34.18 -1.00 -45.37
#